data_8a551ad1e22e6ac8cfb729359cc79ee0
#
_entry.id   8a551ad1e22e6ac8cfb729359cc79ee0
#
_cell.length_a   1.000
_cell.length_b   1.000
_cell.length_c   1.000
_cell.angle_alpha   90.00
_cell.angle_beta   90.00
_cell.angle_gamma   90.00
#
_symmetry.space_group_name_H-M   'P 1'
#
loop_
_entity.id
_entity.type
_entity.pdbx_description
1 polymer ?
#
loop_
_entity_poly.entity_id
_entity_poly.type
_entity_poly.pdbx_seq_one_letter_code
_entity_poly.pdbx_strand_id
1 'polypeptide(L)'
;MSNAVNLNQMTSPQIPEELRNRDPEFIRAVLPTLWLASTVWFRAEVHGFENVPDEPVLFVGNHSGGGATPDTFLFLLAYNTFFTVEGRPLYALAHDTVTNAPVIGGLTRKLGVVPADNSFAEHIFTSGGSALVYPGGDVEALRPWRDRNKIIFSGRKGFLKLAHRCNVNIVPVVATGGHDTFFVLNDGRRTAQRLRLDKLARVKSLPLTLSVPWGLLPFPLPHFPLPAKIRVQVLEPVDLRARFGDEPDWDQAYDYVNSVMQVGLSKLASRTVVPMVR
;
A
#
# COMPACT_ATOMS: atom_id res chain seq x y z
N MET A 1 -13.70 57.39 5.42
CA MET A 1 -14.38 56.20 4.92
C MET A 1 -13.41 55.05 5.00
N SER A 2 -13.56 54.27 6.07
CA SER A 2 -12.63 53.16 6.36
C SER A 2 -13.11 51.89 5.67
N ASN A 3 -12.31 51.37 4.75
CA ASN A 3 -12.54 50.06 4.15
C ASN A 3 -12.17 48.98 5.17
N ALA A 4 -13.16 48.51 5.89
CA ALA A 4 -13.04 47.27 6.69
C ALA A 4 -12.92 46.10 5.74
N VAL A 5 -11.71 45.53 5.61
CA VAL A 5 -11.46 44.27 4.90
C VAL A 5 -12.18 43.20 5.68
N ASN A 6 -13.16 42.58 5.05
CA ASN A 6 -13.99 41.52 5.60
C ASN A 6 -13.15 40.21 5.67
N LEU A 7 -12.57 39.94 6.84
CA LEU A 7 -11.71 38.76 7.12
C LEU A 7 -12.46 37.42 7.16
N ASN A 8 -13.76 37.40 6.85
CA ASN A 8 -14.61 36.21 6.91
C ASN A 8 -14.74 35.43 5.61
N GLN A 9 -13.87 35.68 4.62
CA GLN A 9 -13.82 34.90 3.37
C GLN A 9 -12.45 34.23 3.14
N MET A 10 -11.79 33.79 4.18
CA MET A 10 -10.81 32.73 4.02
C MET A 10 -11.61 31.42 3.90
N THR A 11 -11.96 31.06 2.67
CA THR A 11 -12.53 29.77 2.33
C THR A 11 -11.61 28.67 2.86
N SER A 12 -12.08 27.91 3.86
CA SER A 12 -11.43 26.65 4.26
C SER A 12 -11.13 25.87 2.98
N PRO A 13 -9.90 25.31 2.80
CA PRO A 13 -9.57 24.58 1.61
C PRO A 13 -10.64 23.50 1.41
N GLN A 14 -11.35 23.57 0.26
CA GLN A 14 -12.42 22.61 -0.02
C GLN A 14 -11.78 21.23 -0.12
N ILE A 15 -12.12 20.37 0.80
CA ILE A 15 -11.66 18.95 0.78
C ILE A 15 -12.10 18.36 -0.56
N PRO A 16 -11.17 17.80 -1.37
CA PRO A 16 -11.51 17.14 -2.62
C PRO A 16 -12.61 16.09 -2.46
N GLU A 17 -13.48 15.96 -3.46
CA GLU A 17 -14.61 15.04 -3.40
C GLU A 17 -14.16 13.59 -3.16
N GLU A 18 -13.02 13.21 -3.72
CA GLU A 18 -12.43 11.89 -3.58
C GLU A 18 -12.12 11.54 -2.12
N LEU A 19 -11.69 12.51 -1.31
CA LEU A 19 -11.43 12.31 0.11
C LEU A 19 -12.72 12.20 0.93
N ARG A 20 -13.82 12.79 0.46
CA ARG A 20 -15.15 12.71 1.10
C ARG A 20 -15.80 11.34 0.90
N ASN A 21 -15.33 10.55 -0.08
CA ASN A 21 -15.88 9.22 -0.35
C ASN A 21 -15.56 8.19 0.75
N ARG A 22 -14.58 8.46 1.63
CA ARG A 22 -14.33 7.61 2.81
C ARG A 22 -15.56 7.66 3.73
N ASP A 23 -16.11 6.49 3.99
CA ASP A 23 -17.39 6.32 4.70
C ASP A 23 -17.13 5.59 6.04
N PRO A 24 -17.00 6.33 7.17
CA PRO A 24 -16.75 5.72 8.47
C PRO A 24 -17.83 4.72 8.90
N GLU A 25 -19.09 4.95 8.55
CA GLU A 25 -20.20 4.03 8.90
C GLU A 25 -20.05 2.72 8.13
N PHE A 26 -19.76 2.80 6.83
CA PHE A 26 -19.48 1.63 6.01
C PHE A 26 -18.29 0.85 6.54
N ILE A 27 -17.17 1.54 6.86
CA ILE A 27 -15.97 0.90 7.44
C ILE A 27 -16.37 0.14 8.71
N ARG A 28 -17.07 0.79 9.63
CA ARG A 28 -17.51 0.17 10.89
C ARG A 28 -18.39 -1.05 10.67
N ALA A 29 -19.29 -0.97 9.70
CA ALA A 29 -20.21 -2.07 9.38
C ALA A 29 -19.48 -3.31 8.82
N VAL A 30 -18.42 -3.12 8.01
CA VAL A 30 -17.69 -4.24 7.39
C VAL A 30 -16.55 -4.79 8.26
N LEU A 31 -16.06 -4.03 9.24
CA LEU A 31 -14.95 -4.45 10.11
C LEU A 31 -15.12 -5.84 10.74
N PRO A 32 -16.26 -6.22 11.34
CA PRO A 32 -16.41 -7.55 11.96
C PRO A 32 -16.26 -8.69 10.96
N THR A 33 -16.85 -8.55 9.74
CA THR A 33 -16.75 -9.56 8.69
C THR A 33 -15.31 -9.67 8.15
N LEU A 34 -14.64 -8.52 7.96
CA LEU A 34 -13.24 -8.49 7.53
C LEU A 34 -12.32 -9.10 8.60
N TRP A 35 -12.60 -8.86 9.88
CA TRP A 35 -11.87 -9.49 10.99
C TRP A 35 -12.02 -11.01 10.99
N LEU A 36 -13.25 -11.52 10.83
CA LEU A 36 -13.49 -12.95 10.71
C LEU A 36 -12.69 -13.56 9.54
N ALA A 37 -12.78 -12.94 8.37
CA ALA A 37 -12.03 -13.37 7.19
C ALA A 37 -10.51 -13.32 7.43
N SER A 38 -10.00 -12.25 8.04
CA SER A 38 -8.57 -12.11 8.31
C SER A 38 -8.06 -13.14 9.34
N THR A 39 -8.86 -13.43 10.35
CA THR A 39 -8.48 -14.39 11.40
C THR A 39 -8.54 -15.84 10.91
N VAL A 40 -9.63 -16.21 10.23
CA VAL A 40 -9.86 -17.61 9.80
C VAL A 40 -9.06 -17.93 8.53
N TRP A 41 -9.10 -17.04 7.53
CA TRP A 41 -8.53 -17.31 6.21
C TRP A 41 -7.05 -17.00 6.14
N PHE A 42 -6.65 -15.83 6.66
CA PHE A 42 -5.28 -15.37 6.59
C PHE A 42 -4.49 -15.55 7.90
N ARG A 43 -5.13 -15.95 8.98
CA ARG A 43 -4.47 -16.06 10.30
C ARG A 43 -3.57 -14.85 10.57
N ALA A 44 -4.12 -13.66 10.25
CA ALA A 44 -3.38 -12.41 10.16
C ALA A 44 -2.82 -11.97 11.52
N GLU A 45 -1.60 -11.48 11.49
CA GLU A 45 -0.93 -10.86 12.64
C GLU A 45 -0.42 -9.49 12.19
N VAL A 46 -0.79 -8.43 12.90
CA VAL A 46 -0.31 -7.07 12.63
C VAL A 46 0.23 -6.47 13.91
N HIS A 47 1.48 -6.00 13.88
CA HIS A 47 2.18 -5.47 15.05
C HIS A 47 2.88 -4.14 14.73
N GLY A 48 3.22 -3.36 15.76
CA GLY A 48 4.07 -2.18 15.67
C GLY A 48 3.31 -0.87 15.50
N PHE A 49 2.01 -0.83 15.67
CA PHE A 49 1.27 0.44 15.61
C PHE A 49 1.65 1.41 16.74
N GLU A 50 2.23 0.92 17.82
CA GLU A 50 2.83 1.70 18.89
C GLU A 50 3.99 2.59 18.43
N ASN A 51 4.60 2.29 17.29
CA ASN A 51 5.67 3.09 16.68
C ASN A 51 5.14 4.30 15.89
N VAL A 52 3.82 4.36 15.63
CA VAL A 52 3.24 5.41 14.79
C VAL A 52 3.09 6.69 15.61
N PRO A 53 3.69 7.82 15.19
CA PRO A 53 3.57 9.08 15.90
C PRO A 53 2.16 9.68 15.81
N ASP A 54 1.87 10.63 16.71
CA ASP A 54 0.56 11.28 16.77
C ASP A 54 0.27 12.25 15.61
N GLU A 55 1.29 12.63 14.84
CA GLU A 55 1.13 13.47 13.65
C GLU A 55 0.80 12.64 12.38
N PRO A 56 0.32 13.29 11.28
CA PRO A 56 0.16 12.67 9.98
C PRO A 56 1.45 12.02 9.47
N VAL A 57 1.34 10.83 8.88
CA VAL A 57 2.48 10.08 8.36
C VAL A 57 2.21 9.51 6.97
N LEU A 58 3.28 9.23 6.23
CA LEU A 58 3.24 8.44 5.02
C LEU A 58 3.66 7.00 5.34
N PHE A 59 2.71 6.08 5.37
CA PHE A 59 3.00 4.66 5.41
C PHE A 59 3.52 4.19 4.06
N VAL A 60 4.65 3.47 4.07
CA VAL A 60 5.28 2.93 2.86
C VAL A 60 5.36 1.42 3.00
N GLY A 61 4.58 0.71 2.20
CA GLY A 61 4.47 -0.75 2.26
C GLY A 61 5.16 -1.47 1.10
N ASN A 62 5.51 -2.75 1.32
CA ASN A 62 5.81 -3.68 0.23
C ASN A 62 4.54 -4.41 -0.19
N HIS A 63 4.31 -4.50 -1.51
CA HIS A 63 3.08 -5.03 -2.07
C HIS A 63 3.16 -6.52 -2.38
N SER A 64 2.09 -7.28 -2.09
CA SER A 64 2.08 -8.73 -2.28
C SER A 64 0.67 -9.28 -2.57
N GLY A 65 0.60 -10.52 -3.09
CA GLY A 65 -0.67 -11.21 -3.31
C GLY A 65 -1.42 -10.84 -4.59
N GLY A 66 -0.70 -10.33 -5.60
CA GLY A 66 -1.28 -10.01 -6.91
C GLY A 66 -2.35 -8.92 -6.85
N GLY A 67 -3.41 -9.05 -7.64
CA GLY A 67 -4.49 -8.07 -7.71
C GLY A 67 -5.44 -8.08 -6.50
N ALA A 68 -5.44 -9.14 -5.68
CA ALA A 68 -6.27 -9.22 -4.49
C ALA A 68 -5.69 -8.44 -3.29
N THR A 69 -4.39 -8.18 -3.30
CA THR A 69 -3.65 -7.34 -2.32
C THR A 69 -4.10 -7.49 -0.86
N PRO A 70 -4.10 -8.72 -0.32
CA PRO A 70 -4.60 -8.98 1.03
C PRO A 70 -3.83 -8.22 2.12
N ASP A 71 -2.55 -7.94 1.91
CA ASP A 71 -1.70 -7.12 2.76
C ASP A 71 -2.26 -5.71 2.97
N THR A 72 -2.76 -5.07 1.91
CA THR A 72 -3.36 -3.74 1.96
C THR A 72 -4.63 -3.74 2.80
N PHE A 73 -5.53 -4.68 2.55
CA PHE A 73 -6.79 -4.77 3.30
C PHE A 73 -6.56 -5.10 4.78
N LEU A 74 -5.62 -6.00 5.06
CA LEU A 74 -5.26 -6.33 6.44
C LEU A 74 -4.66 -5.14 7.19
N PHE A 75 -3.81 -4.36 6.52
CA PHE A 75 -3.26 -3.15 7.13
C PHE A 75 -4.35 -2.11 7.40
N LEU A 76 -5.24 -1.83 6.42
CA LEU A 76 -6.35 -0.89 6.61
C LEU A 76 -7.30 -1.34 7.73
N LEU A 77 -7.60 -2.63 7.79
CA LEU A 77 -8.42 -3.23 8.86
C LEU A 77 -7.78 -3.01 10.23
N ALA A 78 -6.52 -3.37 10.37
CA ALA A 78 -5.80 -3.28 11.62
C ALA A 78 -5.60 -1.82 12.07
N TYR A 79 -5.33 -0.90 11.13
CA TYR A 79 -5.22 0.52 11.40
C TYR A 79 -6.53 1.09 11.97
N ASN A 80 -7.66 0.87 11.28
CA ASN A 80 -8.97 1.35 11.73
C ASN A 80 -9.43 0.69 13.03
N THR A 81 -8.88 -0.46 13.40
CA THR A 81 -9.15 -1.08 14.69
C THR A 81 -8.29 -0.48 15.79
N PHE A 82 -7.01 -0.25 15.54
CA PHE A 82 -6.07 0.27 16.54
C PHE A 82 -6.33 1.75 16.85
N PHE A 83 -6.46 2.58 15.80
CA PHE A 83 -6.67 4.03 15.93
C PHE A 83 -8.14 4.43 15.96
N THR A 84 -9.06 3.48 15.94
CA THR A 84 -10.51 3.64 15.75
C THR A 84 -10.89 4.23 14.37
N VAL A 85 -12.11 4.00 13.94
CA VAL A 85 -12.61 4.53 12.65
C VAL A 85 -12.76 6.04 12.65
N GLU A 86 -13.03 6.61 13.85
CA GLU A 86 -13.23 8.02 14.13
C GLU A 86 -11.92 8.78 14.39
N GLY A 87 -10.82 8.05 14.58
CA GLY A 87 -9.51 8.63 14.78
C GLY A 87 -8.94 9.25 13.52
N ARG A 88 -7.61 9.34 13.45
CA ARG A 88 -6.94 9.89 12.26
C ARG A 88 -7.31 9.07 11.02
N PRO A 89 -7.89 9.69 9.98
CA PRO A 89 -8.25 8.97 8.77
C PRO A 89 -7.01 8.49 8.02
N LEU A 90 -7.08 7.25 7.52
CA LEU A 90 -6.07 6.68 6.63
C LEU A 90 -6.64 6.58 5.22
N TYR A 91 -5.84 7.01 4.24
CA TYR A 91 -6.15 6.90 2.82
C TYR A 91 -5.07 6.06 2.11
N ALA A 92 -5.50 5.10 1.29
CA ALA A 92 -4.58 4.32 0.48
C ALA A 92 -4.47 4.89 -0.93
N LEU A 93 -3.26 5.25 -1.34
CA LEU A 93 -2.98 5.77 -2.67
C LEU A 93 -2.88 4.61 -3.66
N ALA A 94 -3.80 4.52 -4.61
CA ALA A 94 -3.87 3.42 -5.58
C ALA A 94 -3.89 3.93 -7.02
N HIS A 95 -3.53 3.05 -7.95
CA HIS A 95 -3.62 3.36 -9.38
C HIS A 95 -5.09 3.53 -9.81
N ASP A 96 -5.35 4.41 -10.78
CA ASP A 96 -6.69 4.73 -11.29
C ASP A 96 -7.50 3.52 -11.73
N THR A 97 -6.84 2.46 -12.17
CA THR A 97 -7.53 1.20 -12.51
C THR A 97 -8.24 0.56 -11.33
N VAL A 98 -7.79 0.79 -10.10
CA VAL A 98 -8.42 0.27 -8.88
C VAL A 98 -9.60 1.15 -8.49
N THR A 99 -9.40 2.46 -8.46
CA THR A 99 -10.43 3.43 -8.06
C THR A 99 -11.58 3.52 -9.06
N ASN A 100 -11.32 3.26 -10.35
CA ASN A 100 -12.30 3.27 -11.44
C ASN A 100 -12.83 1.88 -11.82
N ALA A 101 -12.40 0.81 -11.13
CA ALA A 101 -12.88 -0.54 -11.42
C ALA A 101 -14.41 -0.65 -11.16
N PRO A 102 -15.18 -1.25 -12.08
CA PRO A 102 -16.61 -1.45 -11.87
C PRO A 102 -16.88 -2.19 -10.56
N VAL A 103 -17.88 -1.76 -9.78
CA VAL A 103 -18.29 -2.31 -8.48
C VAL A 103 -17.21 -2.17 -7.39
N ILE A 104 -15.99 -2.71 -7.61
CA ILE A 104 -14.89 -2.69 -6.63
C ILE A 104 -14.45 -1.26 -6.33
N GLY A 105 -14.36 -0.39 -7.34
CA GLY A 105 -13.94 1.00 -7.16
C GLY A 105 -14.86 1.79 -6.22
N GLY A 106 -16.18 1.55 -6.25
CA GLY A 106 -17.10 2.16 -5.30
C GLY A 106 -16.87 1.71 -3.86
N LEU A 107 -16.62 0.42 -3.65
CA LEU A 107 -16.34 -0.15 -2.33
C LEU A 107 -14.99 0.32 -1.78
N THR A 108 -13.94 0.32 -2.62
CA THR A 108 -12.60 0.74 -2.19
C THR A 108 -12.55 2.22 -1.84
N ARG A 109 -13.26 3.10 -2.59
CA ARG A 109 -13.38 4.52 -2.23
C ARG A 109 -14.01 4.72 -0.85
N LYS A 110 -15.05 3.95 -0.50
CA LYS A 110 -15.65 3.99 0.85
C LYS A 110 -14.66 3.56 1.95
N LEU A 111 -13.70 2.72 1.63
CA LEU A 111 -12.62 2.32 2.54
C LEU A 111 -11.46 3.34 2.60
N GLY A 112 -11.54 4.45 1.85
CA GLY A 112 -10.49 5.48 1.81
C GLY A 112 -9.41 5.24 0.75
N VAL A 113 -9.69 4.43 -0.28
CA VAL A 113 -8.77 4.30 -1.42
C VAL A 113 -9.01 5.45 -2.38
N VAL A 114 -7.93 6.18 -2.71
CA VAL A 114 -7.95 7.36 -3.58
C VAL A 114 -6.89 7.25 -4.67
N PRO A 115 -7.02 8.01 -5.78
CA PRO A 115 -5.99 8.02 -6.82
C PRO A 115 -4.60 8.38 -6.28
N ALA A 116 -3.57 7.74 -6.80
CA ALA A 116 -2.17 7.98 -6.42
C ALA A 116 -1.63 9.25 -7.09
N ASP A 117 -2.15 10.40 -6.66
CA ASP A 117 -1.73 11.71 -7.09
C ASP A 117 -1.15 12.52 -5.92
N ASN A 118 -0.12 13.33 -6.21
CA ASN A 118 0.55 14.14 -5.19
C ASN A 118 -0.39 15.17 -4.56
N SER A 119 -1.32 15.73 -5.31
CA SER A 119 -2.25 16.74 -4.80
C SER A 119 -3.21 16.15 -3.78
N PHE A 120 -3.72 14.94 -4.00
CA PHE A 120 -4.53 14.24 -3.01
C PHE A 120 -3.74 13.94 -1.74
N ALA A 121 -2.49 13.48 -1.88
CA ALA A 121 -1.65 13.21 -0.73
C ALA A 121 -1.37 14.46 0.11
N GLU A 122 -1.09 15.60 -0.52
CA GLU A 122 -0.92 16.88 0.17
C GLU A 122 -2.19 17.32 0.93
N HIS A 123 -3.37 17.17 0.31
CA HIS A 123 -4.64 17.45 0.98
C HIS A 123 -4.91 16.50 2.15
N ILE A 124 -4.54 15.23 2.05
CA ILE A 124 -4.66 14.27 3.15
C ILE A 124 -3.86 14.76 4.36
N PHE A 125 -2.58 15.10 4.17
CA PHE A 125 -1.72 15.52 5.27
C PHE A 125 -2.16 16.87 5.86
N THR A 126 -2.54 17.83 5.04
CA THR A 126 -3.01 19.15 5.51
C THR A 126 -4.35 19.07 6.23
N SER A 127 -5.17 18.07 5.95
CA SER A 127 -6.43 17.79 6.68
C SER A 127 -6.23 16.91 7.93
N GLY A 128 -4.99 16.59 8.29
CA GLY A 128 -4.66 15.80 9.47
C GLY A 128 -4.77 14.29 9.28
N GLY A 129 -4.95 13.81 8.05
CA GLY A 129 -4.97 12.39 7.71
C GLY A 129 -3.59 11.81 7.47
N SER A 130 -3.50 10.48 7.41
CA SER A 130 -2.32 9.74 6.99
C SER A 130 -2.55 9.05 5.64
N ALA A 131 -1.47 8.80 4.90
CA ALA A 131 -1.54 8.13 3.62
C ALA A 131 -0.74 6.82 3.63
N LEU A 132 -1.19 5.84 2.83
CA LEU A 132 -0.50 4.57 2.58
C LEU A 132 -0.15 4.47 1.11
N VAL A 133 1.09 4.11 0.80
CA VAL A 133 1.57 3.92 -0.58
C VAL A 133 2.40 2.66 -0.70
N TYR A 134 2.30 2.02 -1.87
CA TYR A 134 3.12 0.87 -2.26
C TYR A 134 3.98 1.26 -3.49
N PRO A 135 5.21 1.73 -3.28
CA PRO A 135 6.03 2.25 -4.39
C PRO A 135 6.36 1.20 -5.46
N GLY A 136 6.44 -0.07 -5.06
CA GLY A 136 6.68 -1.19 -5.99
C GLY A 136 5.52 -1.45 -6.95
N GLY A 137 4.29 -1.13 -6.54
CA GLY A 137 3.07 -1.28 -7.35
C GLY A 137 2.90 -2.68 -7.92
N ASP A 138 2.43 -2.76 -9.17
CA ASP A 138 2.18 -4.00 -9.91
C ASP A 138 3.43 -4.88 -10.07
N VAL A 139 4.59 -4.27 -10.29
CA VAL A 139 5.87 -5.00 -10.42
C VAL A 139 6.17 -5.80 -9.16
N GLU A 140 5.90 -5.21 -8.00
CA GLU A 140 6.11 -5.85 -6.71
C GLU A 140 5.00 -6.83 -6.37
N ALA A 141 3.75 -6.48 -6.62
CA ALA A 141 2.60 -7.35 -6.38
C ALA A 141 2.64 -8.64 -7.21
N LEU A 142 3.20 -8.58 -8.42
CA LEU A 142 3.33 -9.71 -9.37
C LEU A 142 4.75 -10.28 -9.44
N ARG A 143 5.62 -9.99 -8.46
CA ARG A 143 6.96 -10.59 -8.46
C ARG A 143 6.89 -12.12 -8.28
N PRO A 144 7.85 -12.87 -8.83
CA PRO A 144 7.90 -14.32 -8.66
C PRO A 144 7.93 -14.73 -7.19
N TRP A 145 7.26 -15.81 -6.86
CA TRP A 145 7.17 -16.34 -5.49
C TRP A 145 8.54 -16.59 -4.83
N ARG A 146 9.55 -16.97 -5.60
CA ARG A 146 10.95 -17.10 -5.11
C ARG A 146 11.52 -15.79 -4.57
N ASP A 147 11.02 -14.64 -5.04
CA ASP A 147 11.44 -13.29 -4.64
C ASP A 147 10.48 -12.63 -3.64
N ARG A 148 9.52 -13.39 -3.07
CA ARG A 148 8.44 -12.89 -2.21
C ARG A 148 8.89 -12.06 -1.00
N ASN A 149 10.12 -12.29 -0.51
CA ASN A 149 10.69 -11.60 0.64
C ASN A 149 11.74 -10.54 0.22
N LYS A 150 11.63 -9.99 -0.98
CA LYS A 150 12.46 -8.88 -1.47
C LYS A 150 11.65 -7.61 -1.60
N ILE A 151 12.22 -6.48 -1.22
CA ILE A 151 11.66 -5.16 -1.50
C ILE A 151 12.03 -4.76 -2.93
N ILE A 152 11.03 -4.42 -3.76
CA ILE A 152 11.24 -4.11 -5.18
C ILE A 152 10.50 -2.81 -5.55
N PHE A 153 11.05 -1.67 -5.20
CA PHE A 153 10.49 -0.37 -5.55
C PHE A 153 10.92 0.14 -6.94
N SER A 154 11.79 -0.60 -7.62
CA SER A 154 12.21 -0.31 -9.01
C SER A 154 12.76 1.11 -9.21
N GLY A 155 13.46 1.66 -8.22
CA GLY A 155 14.05 3.01 -8.27
C GLY A 155 13.03 4.15 -8.15
N ARG A 156 11.78 3.88 -7.81
CA ARG A 156 10.75 4.91 -7.65
C ARG A 156 10.99 5.71 -6.38
N LYS A 157 11.27 7.01 -6.51
CA LYS A 157 11.61 7.93 -5.41
C LYS A 157 10.48 8.94 -5.11
N GLY A 158 9.34 8.83 -5.77
CA GLY A 158 8.23 9.79 -5.62
C GLY A 158 7.73 9.90 -4.19
N PHE A 159 7.64 8.79 -3.47
CA PHE A 159 7.19 8.75 -2.08
C PHE A 159 8.15 9.48 -1.11
N LEU A 160 9.46 9.43 -1.36
CA LEU A 160 10.46 10.17 -0.58
C LEU A 160 10.29 11.69 -0.77
N LYS A 161 10.18 12.10 -2.04
CA LYS A 161 9.97 13.51 -2.40
C LYS A 161 8.65 14.04 -1.83
N LEU A 162 7.59 13.25 -1.84
CA LEU A 162 6.31 13.59 -1.25
C LEU A 162 6.43 13.79 0.26
N ALA A 163 6.96 12.81 0.99
CA ALA A 163 7.13 12.87 2.43
C ALA A 163 7.98 14.08 2.86
N HIS A 164 9.10 14.31 2.18
CA HIS A 164 9.98 15.43 2.45
C HIS A 164 9.31 16.79 2.19
N ARG A 165 8.59 16.93 1.04
CA ARG A 165 7.88 18.17 0.69
C ARG A 165 6.78 18.49 1.69
N CYS A 166 6.02 17.49 2.10
CA CYS A 166 4.92 17.64 3.07
C CYS A 166 5.41 17.68 4.52
N ASN A 167 6.70 17.49 4.77
CA ASN A 167 7.29 17.42 6.10
C ASN A 167 6.60 16.39 7.00
N VAL A 168 6.35 15.20 6.46
CA VAL A 168 5.77 14.07 7.19
C VAL A 168 6.76 12.91 7.30
N ASN A 169 6.72 12.21 8.41
CA ASN A 169 7.54 11.03 8.62
C ASN A 169 7.10 9.88 7.70
N ILE A 170 8.07 9.12 7.20
CA ILE A 170 7.80 7.82 6.58
C ILE A 170 7.72 6.78 7.68
N VAL A 171 6.63 6.03 7.70
CA VAL A 171 6.48 4.84 8.56
C VAL A 171 6.51 3.60 7.66
N PRO A 172 7.65 2.86 7.65
CA PRO A 172 7.76 1.68 6.82
C PRO A 172 6.87 0.55 7.33
N VAL A 173 6.19 -0.15 6.42
CA VAL A 173 5.32 -1.29 6.72
C VAL A 173 5.79 -2.48 5.90
N VAL A 174 6.15 -3.57 6.56
CA VAL A 174 6.58 -4.79 5.88
C VAL A 174 5.58 -5.92 6.09
N ALA A 175 5.26 -6.61 5.00
CA ALA A 175 4.32 -7.71 5.00
C ALA A 175 4.91 -8.97 4.35
N THR A 176 4.63 -10.14 4.92
CA THR A 176 4.98 -11.45 4.37
C THR A 176 3.76 -12.38 4.37
N GLY A 177 3.78 -13.39 3.50
CA GLY A 177 2.69 -14.35 3.33
C GLY A 177 1.66 -13.99 2.25
N GLY A 178 1.59 -12.74 1.79
CA GLY A 178 0.65 -12.36 0.73
C GLY A 178 0.92 -13.10 -0.59
N HIS A 179 2.17 -13.36 -0.95
CA HIS A 179 2.50 -14.16 -2.14
C HIS A 179 2.18 -15.67 -2.00
N ASP A 180 1.83 -16.13 -0.80
CA ASP A 180 1.34 -17.50 -0.60
C ASP A 180 -0.17 -17.61 -0.90
N THR A 181 -0.86 -16.48 -1.09
CA THR A 181 -2.27 -16.43 -1.51
C THR A 181 -2.46 -16.49 -3.02
N PHE A 182 -1.38 -16.22 -3.78
CA PHE A 182 -1.38 -16.14 -5.24
C PHE A 182 0.04 -16.38 -5.77
N PHE A 183 0.23 -17.49 -6.47
CA PHE A 183 1.56 -17.88 -6.91
C PHE A 183 1.91 -17.32 -8.29
N VAL A 184 2.95 -16.49 -8.34
CA VAL A 184 3.61 -16.09 -9.57
C VAL A 184 4.86 -16.95 -9.73
N LEU A 185 4.83 -17.89 -10.67
CA LEU A 185 5.92 -18.85 -10.88
C LEU A 185 7.09 -18.20 -11.63
N ASN A 186 6.76 -17.31 -12.57
CA ASN A 186 7.74 -16.62 -13.41
C ASN A 186 7.18 -15.26 -13.84
N ASP A 187 8.03 -14.22 -13.92
CA ASP A 187 7.64 -12.89 -14.39
C ASP A 187 7.35 -12.81 -15.90
N GLY A 188 7.73 -13.84 -16.66
CA GLY A 188 7.45 -13.93 -18.09
C GLY A 188 8.12 -12.88 -18.97
N ARG A 189 9.04 -12.07 -18.46
CA ARG A 189 9.73 -11.00 -19.22
C ARG A 189 10.48 -11.57 -20.42
N ARG A 190 11.21 -12.67 -20.22
CA ARG A 190 11.93 -13.35 -21.32
C ARG A 190 10.97 -13.89 -22.39
N THR A 191 9.82 -14.40 -21.98
CA THR A 191 8.78 -14.88 -22.89
C THR A 191 8.16 -13.75 -23.68
N ALA A 192 7.81 -12.65 -23.02
CA ALA A 192 7.28 -11.45 -23.68
C ALA A 192 8.26 -10.87 -24.70
N GLN A 193 9.54 -10.81 -24.37
CA GLN A 193 10.60 -10.36 -25.27
C GLN A 193 10.80 -11.32 -26.47
N ARG A 194 10.84 -12.63 -26.25
CA ARG A 194 10.97 -13.63 -27.31
C ARG A 194 9.80 -13.57 -28.30
N LEU A 195 8.59 -13.35 -27.79
CA LEU A 195 7.38 -13.20 -28.59
C LEU A 195 7.20 -11.78 -29.14
N ARG A 196 8.15 -10.87 -28.90
CA ARG A 196 8.10 -9.45 -29.31
C ARG A 196 6.83 -8.73 -28.88
N LEU A 197 6.20 -9.16 -27.80
CA LEU A 197 4.95 -8.57 -27.28
C LEU A 197 5.17 -7.17 -26.70
N ASP A 198 6.37 -6.88 -26.26
CA ASP A 198 6.82 -5.55 -25.84
C ASP A 198 6.71 -4.53 -26.97
N LYS A 199 6.99 -4.94 -28.21
CA LYS A 199 6.93 -4.10 -29.41
C LYS A 199 5.53 -4.09 -30.07
N LEU A 200 4.87 -5.25 -30.15
CA LEU A 200 3.59 -5.42 -30.84
C LEU A 200 2.39 -4.96 -30.01
N ALA A 201 2.39 -5.24 -28.71
CA ALA A 201 1.25 -4.99 -27.82
C ALA A 201 1.60 -4.19 -26.56
N ARG A 202 2.84 -3.65 -26.46
CA ARG A 202 3.37 -2.95 -25.28
C ARG A 202 3.30 -3.78 -23.98
N VAL A 203 3.22 -5.10 -24.10
CA VAL A 203 3.20 -6.05 -22.99
C VAL A 203 4.63 -6.39 -22.58
N LYS A 204 5.11 -5.83 -21.48
CA LYS A 204 6.49 -6.02 -20.98
C LYS A 204 6.70 -7.31 -20.20
N SER A 205 5.62 -7.95 -19.76
CA SER A 205 5.66 -9.13 -18.89
C SER A 205 4.43 -9.99 -19.14
N LEU A 206 4.63 -11.32 -19.16
CA LEU A 206 3.59 -12.34 -19.21
C LEU A 206 3.79 -13.28 -18.04
N PRO A 207 3.42 -12.86 -16.81
CA PRO A 207 3.69 -13.64 -15.63
C PRO A 207 2.92 -14.96 -15.68
N LEU A 208 3.63 -16.08 -15.50
CA LEU A 208 3.00 -17.39 -15.34
C LEU A 208 2.46 -17.49 -13.91
N THR A 209 1.15 -17.55 -13.78
CA THR A 209 0.46 -17.53 -12.50
C THR A 209 -0.31 -18.82 -12.24
N LEU A 210 -0.37 -19.23 -10.98
CA LEU A 210 -1.24 -20.30 -10.49
C LEU A 210 -2.24 -19.71 -9.50
N SER A 211 -3.53 -19.79 -9.84
CA SER A 211 -4.59 -19.18 -9.05
C SER A 211 -5.91 -19.95 -9.12
N VAL A 212 -6.75 -19.74 -8.10
CA VAL A 212 -8.11 -20.30 -8.06
C VAL A 212 -9.11 -19.26 -8.56
N PRO A 213 -10.06 -19.61 -9.43
CA PRO A 213 -10.38 -20.95 -9.95
C PRO A 213 -9.64 -21.33 -11.24
N TRP A 214 -8.74 -20.49 -11.74
CA TRP A 214 -8.26 -20.53 -13.12
C TRP A 214 -7.16 -21.57 -13.39
N GLY A 215 -6.47 -22.05 -12.36
CA GLY A 215 -5.30 -22.91 -12.52
C GLY A 215 -4.08 -22.14 -13.03
N LEU A 216 -3.34 -22.74 -13.96
CA LEU A 216 -2.10 -22.19 -14.51
C LEU A 216 -2.39 -21.34 -15.74
N LEU A 217 -2.07 -20.04 -15.69
CA LEU A 217 -2.28 -19.08 -16.78
C LEU A 217 -1.05 -18.21 -17.02
N PRO A 218 -0.80 -17.77 -18.28
CA PRO A 218 0.31 -16.88 -18.62
C PRO A 218 -0.01 -15.38 -18.36
N PHE A 219 -1.01 -15.08 -17.55
CA PHE A 219 -1.39 -13.72 -17.13
C PHE A 219 -2.23 -13.77 -15.85
N PRO A 220 -2.21 -12.70 -15.05
CA PRO A 220 -3.05 -12.63 -13.85
C PRO A 220 -4.51 -12.33 -14.24
N LEU A 221 -5.44 -13.14 -13.73
CA LEU A 221 -6.87 -12.84 -13.73
C LEU A 221 -7.33 -12.50 -12.32
N PRO A 222 -8.51 -11.84 -12.18
CA PRO A 222 -9.16 -11.73 -10.88
C PRO A 222 -9.29 -13.12 -10.25
N HIS A 223 -8.78 -13.30 -9.04
CA HIS A 223 -8.65 -14.61 -8.41
C HIS A 223 -9.13 -14.57 -6.97
N PHE A 224 -9.46 -15.74 -6.46
CA PHE A 224 -9.76 -15.92 -5.06
C PHE A 224 -8.45 -16.19 -4.30
N PRO A 225 -8.10 -15.37 -3.29
CA PRO A 225 -6.84 -15.57 -2.57
C PRO A 225 -6.87 -16.89 -1.79
N LEU A 226 -5.80 -17.67 -1.87
CA LEU A 226 -5.66 -18.90 -1.10
C LEU A 226 -5.47 -18.60 0.40
N PRO A 227 -5.88 -19.53 1.29
CA PRO A 227 -5.61 -19.37 2.71
C PRO A 227 -4.11 -19.37 2.96
N ALA A 228 -3.62 -18.36 3.67
CA ALA A 228 -2.21 -18.26 4.02
C ALA A 228 -2.04 -17.50 5.34
N LYS A 229 -0.91 -17.67 6.01
CA LYS A 229 -0.59 -16.83 7.16
C LYS A 229 0.07 -15.55 6.71
N ILE A 230 -0.60 -14.43 6.94
CA ILE A 230 -0.08 -13.09 6.60
C ILE A 230 0.36 -12.37 7.87
N ARG A 231 1.58 -11.87 7.86
CA ARG A 231 2.12 -11.04 8.94
C ARG A 231 2.49 -9.68 8.41
N VAL A 232 2.12 -8.66 9.18
CA VAL A 232 2.44 -7.26 8.89
C VAL A 232 3.15 -6.67 10.11
N GLN A 233 4.23 -5.94 9.86
CA GLN A 233 4.99 -5.25 10.90
C GLN A 233 5.15 -3.78 10.51
N VAL A 234 4.68 -2.89 11.36
CA VAL A 234 4.97 -1.45 11.30
C VAL A 234 6.32 -1.23 11.95
N LEU A 235 7.23 -0.58 11.23
CA LEU A 235 8.59 -0.29 11.70
C LEU A 235 8.67 1.12 12.29
N GLU A 236 9.83 1.45 12.87
CA GLU A 236 10.12 2.78 13.41
C GLU A 236 10.02 3.86 12.31
N PRO A 237 9.52 5.05 12.65
CA PRO A 237 9.43 6.18 11.73
C PRO A 237 10.80 6.61 11.22
N VAL A 238 10.83 7.09 9.98
CA VAL A 238 12.00 7.70 9.36
C VAL A 238 11.70 9.16 9.09
N ASP A 239 12.34 10.04 9.83
CA ASP A 239 12.36 11.47 9.53
C ASP A 239 13.44 11.75 8.47
N LEU A 240 12.99 12.09 7.26
CA LEU A 240 13.90 12.35 6.13
C LEU A 240 14.68 13.65 6.31
N ARG A 241 14.04 14.70 6.89
CA ARG A 241 14.71 16.00 7.09
C ARG A 241 15.76 15.95 8.19
N ALA A 242 15.43 15.32 9.32
CA ALA A 242 16.39 15.13 10.40
C ALA A 242 17.60 14.31 9.95
N ARG A 243 17.40 13.36 9.02
CA ARG A 243 18.47 12.45 8.59
C ARG A 243 19.27 12.94 7.40
N PHE A 244 18.64 13.58 6.42
CA PHE A 244 19.25 13.94 5.13
C PHE A 244 19.25 15.44 4.85
N GLY A 245 18.71 16.25 5.77
CA GLY A 245 18.61 17.71 5.61
C GLY A 245 17.53 18.15 4.61
N ASP A 246 17.57 19.44 4.27
CA ASP A 246 16.61 20.07 3.37
C ASP A 246 16.85 19.74 1.90
N GLU A 247 18.08 19.41 1.52
CA GLU A 247 18.47 19.01 0.16
C GLU A 247 19.04 17.59 0.15
N PRO A 248 18.18 16.56 0.30
CA PRO A 248 18.63 15.19 0.42
C PRO A 248 19.19 14.64 -0.89
N ASP A 249 20.23 13.82 -0.81
CA ASP A 249 20.57 12.89 -1.88
C ASP A 249 19.49 11.80 -1.95
N TRP A 250 18.70 11.84 -3.00
CA TRP A 250 17.56 10.94 -3.19
C TRP A 250 17.97 9.48 -3.42
N ASP A 251 19.19 9.21 -3.87
CA ASP A 251 19.72 7.86 -4.00
C ASP A 251 20.07 7.29 -2.63
N GLN A 252 20.77 8.06 -1.80
CA GLN A 252 21.06 7.67 -0.42
C GLN A 252 19.80 7.49 0.41
N ALA A 253 18.83 8.41 0.31
CA ALA A 253 17.56 8.30 1.02
C ALA A 253 16.76 7.05 0.58
N TYR A 254 16.77 6.74 -0.72
CA TYR A 254 16.13 5.56 -1.27
C TYR A 254 16.78 4.27 -0.76
N ASP A 255 18.10 4.18 -0.82
CA ASP A 255 18.86 3.00 -0.37
C ASP A 255 18.67 2.77 1.12
N TYR A 256 18.63 3.85 1.91
CA TYR A 256 18.38 3.76 3.35
C TYR A 256 17.01 3.18 3.66
N VAL A 257 15.93 3.77 3.11
CA VAL A 257 14.56 3.29 3.36
C VAL A 257 14.37 1.87 2.86
N ASN A 258 14.89 1.53 1.68
CA ASN A 258 14.90 0.16 1.15
C ASN A 258 15.61 -0.81 2.08
N SER A 259 16.77 -0.43 2.60
CA SER A 259 17.55 -1.25 3.54
C SER A 259 16.79 -1.50 4.84
N VAL A 260 16.20 -0.46 5.44
CA VAL A 260 15.39 -0.59 6.65
C VAL A 260 14.23 -1.55 6.42
N MET A 261 13.51 -1.39 5.30
CA MET A 261 12.39 -2.27 4.95
C MET A 261 12.86 -3.70 4.65
N GLN A 262 13.97 -3.89 3.93
CA GLN A 262 14.49 -5.22 3.62
C GLN A 262 14.93 -5.96 4.88
N VAL A 263 15.59 -5.30 5.82
CA VAL A 263 15.97 -5.88 7.12
C VAL A 263 14.72 -6.28 7.91
N GLY A 264 13.73 -5.37 8.00
CA GLY A 264 12.46 -5.65 8.67
C GLY A 264 11.71 -6.83 8.05
N LEU A 265 11.60 -6.86 6.71
CA LEU A 265 10.96 -7.96 5.99
C LEU A 265 11.69 -9.29 6.19
N SER A 266 13.02 -9.29 6.15
CA SER A 266 13.82 -10.49 6.36
C SER A 266 13.65 -11.06 7.77
N LYS A 267 13.62 -10.17 8.78
CA LYS A 267 13.36 -10.54 10.18
C LYS A 267 11.93 -11.10 10.36
N LEU A 268 10.93 -10.49 9.70
CA LEU A 268 9.55 -10.95 9.75
C LEU A 268 9.40 -12.32 9.07
N ALA A 269 10.03 -12.51 7.90
CA ALA A 269 9.99 -13.73 7.13
C ALA A 269 10.68 -14.90 7.82
N SER A 270 11.77 -14.66 8.56
CA SER A 270 12.49 -15.72 9.30
C SER A 270 11.66 -16.35 10.41
N ARG A 271 10.61 -15.68 10.89
CA ARG A 271 9.66 -16.21 11.87
C ARG A 271 8.65 -17.20 11.25
N THR A 272 8.66 -17.34 9.92
CA THR A 272 7.73 -18.21 9.19
C THR A 272 8.47 -19.46 8.72
N VAL A 273 8.33 -20.57 9.47
CA VAL A 273 9.06 -21.83 9.17
C VAL A 273 8.36 -22.66 8.08
N VAL A 274 7.03 -22.54 7.94
CA VAL A 274 6.26 -23.23 6.88
C VAL A 274 5.13 -22.33 6.38
N PRO A 275 5.02 -22.06 5.06
CA PRO A 275 4.07 -21.07 4.50
C PRO A 275 2.58 -21.38 4.75
N MET A 276 2.19 -22.64 4.82
CA MET A 276 0.78 -23.06 4.91
C MET A 276 0.33 -23.60 6.27
N VAL A 277 1.23 -23.88 7.21
CA VAL A 277 0.91 -24.74 8.39
C VAL A 277 1.11 -24.06 9.74
N ARG A 278 1.62 -22.83 9.82
CA ARG A 278 1.77 -22.14 11.11
C ARG A 278 1.34 -20.70 11.09
#